data_ac7530bcff425edc263cd15ee4d0ec6b
#
_entry.id   ac7530bcff425edc263cd15ee4d0ec6b
#
_cell.length_a   1.000
_cell.length_b   1.000
_cell.length_c   1.000
_cell.angle_alpha   90.00
_cell.angle_beta   90.00
_cell.angle_gamma   90.00
#
_symmetry.space_group_name_H-M   'P 1'
#
loop_
_entity.id
_entity.type
_entity.pdbx_description
1 polymer ?
#
loop_
_entity_poly.entity_id
_entity_poly.type
_entity_poly.pdbx_seq_one_letter_code
_entity_poly.pdbx_strand_id
1 'polypeptide(L)'
;MPATGATVRYAREGGVGRLVLDRPPVNVLDLAMMEALQSALAEAASDRGLKVLAVSGTGRAFSAGVDVADHTADRVGRMLDLFHGAVRRLMALEVPVVALAHGATLGGGCELALACDMILAREDLKIGQPE
;
A
#
# COMPACT_ATOMS: atom_id res chain seq x y z
N MET A 1 6.93 18.06 -2.29
CA MET A 1 6.37 17.69 -3.60
C MET A 1 6.89 16.31 -3.99
N PRO A 2 6.00 15.37 -4.28
CA PRO A 2 6.48 14.04 -4.68
C PRO A 2 7.25 14.13 -6.00
N ALA A 3 8.29 13.30 -6.13
CA ALA A 3 9.05 13.22 -7.36
C ALA A 3 8.18 12.69 -8.49
N THR A 4 8.39 13.22 -9.71
CA THR A 4 7.74 12.69 -10.90
C THR A 4 8.11 11.21 -11.05
N GLY A 5 7.12 10.33 -11.21
CA GLY A 5 7.33 8.90 -11.32
C GLY A 5 7.40 8.15 -9.99
N ALA A 6 7.12 8.82 -8.86
CA ALA A 6 7.04 8.14 -7.58
C ALA A 6 5.89 7.13 -7.58
N THR A 7 6.19 5.88 -7.16
CA THR A 7 5.19 4.81 -7.13
C THR A 7 4.35 4.78 -5.86
N VAL A 8 4.80 5.47 -4.82
CA VAL A 8 4.03 5.64 -3.57
C VAL A 8 4.18 7.08 -3.15
N ARG A 9 3.06 7.73 -2.86
CA ARG A 9 3.04 9.13 -2.43
C ARG A 9 2.30 9.26 -1.12
N TYR A 10 2.83 10.10 -0.24
CA TYR A 10 2.16 10.50 0.99
C TYR A 10 1.97 12.02 0.99
N ALA A 11 0.77 12.46 1.31
CA ALA A 11 0.47 13.87 1.50
C ALA A 11 -0.61 14.00 2.56
N ARG A 12 -0.60 15.12 3.26
CA ARG A 12 -1.62 15.40 4.29
C ARG A 12 -2.29 16.74 4.00
N GLU A 13 -3.60 16.76 4.17
CA GLU A 13 -4.41 17.98 4.10
C GLU A 13 -5.29 18.02 5.34
N GLY A 14 -5.12 19.02 6.19
CA GLY A 14 -5.75 19.05 7.50
C GLY A 14 -5.29 17.83 8.31
N GLY A 15 -6.22 17.07 8.86
CA GLY A 15 -5.92 15.84 9.61
C GLY A 15 -5.91 14.57 8.75
N VAL A 16 -6.21 14.67 7.45
CA VAL A 16 -6.35 13.52 6.56
C VAL A 16 -5.06 13.30 5.78
N GLY A 17 -4.40 12.17 6.03
CA GLY A 17 -3.27 11.73 5.23
C GLY A 17 -3.77 10.83 4.09
N ARG A 18 -3.10 10.93 2.95
CA ARG A 18 -3.37 10.08 1.79
C ARG A 18 -2.08 9.40 1.38
N LEU A 19 -2.10 8.08 1.41
CA LEU A 19 -1.02 7.26 0.90
C LEU A 19 -1.53 6.59 -0.37
N VAL A 20 -0.90 6.90 -1.50
CA VAL A 20 -1.39 6.49 -2.81
C VAL A 20 -0.41 5.57 -3.48
N LEU A 21 -0.88 4.37 -3.85
CA LEU A 21 -0.14 3.43 -4.68
C LEU A 21 -0.33 3.84 -6.13
N ASP A 22 0.76 4.10 -6.83
CA ASP A 22 0.71 4.67 -8.18
C ASP A 22 1.70 3.99 -9.12
N ARG A 23 1.41 2.75 -9.45
CA ARG A 23 2.16 1.99 -10.45
C ARG A 23 1.15 1.30 -11.38
N PRO A 24 0.55 2.10 -12.29
CA PRO A 24 -0.46 1.54 -13.20
C PRO A 24 0.11 0.42 -14.07
N PRO A 25 -0.73 -0.49 -14.57
CA PRO A 25 -2.19 -0.40 -14.53
C PRO A 25 -2.84 -0.94 -13.26
N VAL A 26 -2.19 -1.82 -12.49
CA VAL A 26 -2.85 -2.51 -11.38
C VAL A 26 -2.01 -2.53 -10.09
N ASN A 27 -1.06 -1.59 -9.99
CA ASN A 27 -0.27 -1.37 -8.77
C ASN A 27 0.39 -2.65 -8.23
N VAL A 28 1.06 -3.39 -9.12
CA VAL A 28 1.87 -4.54 -8.72
C VAL A 28 3.06 -4.06 -7.90
N LEU A 29 3.29 -4.69 -6.77
CA LEU A 29 4.32 -4.30 -5.80
C LEU A 29 5.65 -4.97 -6.13
N ASP A 30 6.59 -4.21 -6.67
CA ASP A 30 7.97 -4.68 -6.85
C ASP A 30 8.84 -4.25 -5.65
N LEU A 31 10.09 -4.66 -5.62
CA LEU A 31 10.99 -4.36 -4.50
C LEU A 31 11.14 -2.85 -4.29
N ALA A 32 11.34 -2.08 -5.36
CA ALA A 32 11.50 -0.64 -5.27
C ALA A 32 10.24 0.04 -4.73
N MET A 33 9.07 -0.41 -5.15
CA MET A 33 7.80 0.12 -4.66
C MET A 33 7.58 -0.22 -3.18
N MET A 34 7.99 -1.41 -2.74
CA MET A 34 7.91 -1.79 -1.33
C MET A 34 8.82 -0.92 -0.46
N GLU A 35 10.02 -0.58 -0.95
CA GLU A 35 10.90 0.36 -0.25
C GLU A 35 10.26 1.75 -0.16
N ALA A 36 9.66 2.21 -1.25
CA ALA A 36 8.94 3.49 -1.28
C ALA A 36 7.74 3.47 -0.33
N LEU A 37 7.04 2.35 -0.24
CA LEU A 37 5.91 2.19 0.69
C LEU A 37 6.38 2.29 2.14
N GLN A 38 7.48 1.63 2.50
CA GLN A 38 8.03 1.74 3.84
C GLN A 38 8.42 3.16 4.18
N SER A 39 9.05 3.87 3.24
CA SER A 39 9.45 5.28 3.44
C SER A 39 8.23 6.17 3.65
N ALA A 40 7.19 5.98 2.85
CA ALA A 40 5.95 6.75 2.99
C ALA A 40 5.26 6.48 4.33
N LEU A 41 5.25 5.23 4.79
CA LEU A 41 4.67 4.87 6.08
C LEU A 41 5.48 5.45 7.24
N ALA A 42 6.81 5.49 7.12
CA ALA A 42 7.66 6.14 8.11
C ALA A 42 7.38 7.65 8.19
N GLU A 43 7.18 8.30 7.04
CA GLU A 43 6.80 9.71 6.98
C GLU A 43 5.45 9.94 7.67
N ALA A 44 4.46 9.10 7.36
CA ALA A 44 3.15 9.18 8.01
C ALA A 44 3.26 9.00 9.53
N ALA A 45 4.05 8.03 9.98
CA ALA A 45 4.23 7.75 11.40
C ALA A 45 4.84 8.93 12.17
N SER A 46 5.67 9.74 11.51
CA SER A 46 6.30 10.91 12.13
C SER A 46 5.50 12.20 11.94
N ASP A 47 4.40 12.15 11.21
CA ASP A 47 3.57 13.32 10.93
C ASP A 47 2.58 13.57 12.06
N ARG A 48 2.90 14.52 12.91
CA ARG A 48 2.11 14.82 14.12
C ARG A 48 0.73 15.41 13.83
N GLY A 49 0.52 15.94 12.62
CA GLY A 49 -0.77 16.47 12.19
C GLY A 49 -1.73 15.41 11.70
N LEU A 50 -1.26 14.18 11.52
CA LEU A 50 -2.07 13.10 10.98
C LEU A 50 -3.12 12.64 12.00
N LYS A 51 -4.39 12.57 11.56
CA LYS A 51 -5.52 12.10 12.40
C LYS A 51 -6.14 10.82 11.83
N VAL A 52 -6.07 10.63 10.53
CA VAL A 52 -6.55 9.44 9.83
C VAL A 52 -5.75 9.28 8.56
N LEU A 53 -5.41 8.04 8.21
CA LEU A 53 -4.71 7.75 6.96
C LEU A 53 -5.63 6.98 6.02
N ALA A 54 -5.77 7.47 4.79
CA ALA A 54 -6.47 6.76 3.72
C ALA A 54 -5.43 6.18 2.77
N VAL A 55 -5.51 4.88 2.52
CA VAL A 55 -4.63 4.17 1.58
C VAL A 55 -5.44 3.85 0.33
N SER A 56 -4.96 4.25 -0.82
CA SER A 56 -5.67 4.05 -2.09
C SER A 56 -4.71 3.67 -3.21
N GLY A 57 -5.25 3.25 -4.34
CA GLY A 57 -4.48 2.98 -5.54
C GLY A 57 -5.02 3.75 -6.73
N THR A 58 -4.13 4.17 -7.63
CA THR A 58 -4.54 4.82 -8.88
C THR A 58 -4.95 3.78 -9.91
N GLY A 59 -5.70 4.23 -10.91
CA GLY A 59 -6.09 3.39 -12.03
C GLY A 59 -7.22 2.45 -11.68
N ARG A 60 -7.20 1.25 -12.25
CA ARG A 60 -8.33 0.32 -12.20
C ARG A 60 -8.28 -0.70 -11.06
N ALA A 61 -7.27 -0.60 -10.19
CA ALA A 61 -7.10 -1.55 -9.10
C ALA A 61 -6.47 -0.90 -7.87
N PHE A 62 -6.77 -1.42 -6.71
CA PHE A 62 -6.06 -1.08 -5.49
C PHE A 62 -4.62 -1.61 -5.55
N SER A 63 -4.47 -2.93 -5.63
CA SER A 63 -3.20 -3.59 -5.94
C SER A 63 -3.46 -5.05 -6.30
N ALA A 64 -2.87 -5.50 -7.40
CA ALA A 64 -2.98 -6.89 -7.84
C ALA A 64 -1.97 -7.82 -7.16
N GLY A 65 -1.14 -7.28 -6.25
CA GLY A 65 -0.24 -8.09 -5.44
C GLY A 65 1.23 -7.88 -5.74
N VAL A 66 2.05 -8.76 -5.21
CA VAL A 66 3.50 -8.72 -5.36
C VAL A 66 3.91 -9.17 -6.76
N ASP A 67 4.93 -8.52 -7.31
CA ASP A 67 5.45 -8.87 -8.63
C ASP A 67 5.99 -10.31 -8.64
N VAL A 68 5.47 -11.14 -9.55
CA VAL A 68 5.91 -12.53 -9.65
C VAL A 68 7.40 -12.65 -10.01
N ALA A 69 7.98 -11.64 -10.63
CA ALA A 69 9.41 -11.60 -10.93
C ALA A 69 10.27 -11.58 -9.67
N ASP A 70 9.72 -11.19 -8.53
CA ASP A 70 10.44 -11.14 -7.25
C ASP A 70 10.30 -12.43 -6.44
N HIS A 71 9.53 -13.41 -6.93
CA HIS A 71 9.38 -14.72 -6.30
C HIS A 71 10.48 -15.69 -6.75
N THR A 72 11.70 -15.21 -6.86
CA THR A 72 12.86 -16.03 -7.20
C THR A 72 13.67 -16.36 -5.96
N ALA A 73 14.47 -17.43 -6.02
CA ALA A 73 15.25 -17.89 -4.88
C ALA A 73 16.20 -16.81 -4.33
N ASP A 74 16.69 -15.90 -5.19
CA ASP A 74 17.60 -14.84 -4.81
C ASP A 74 16.90 -13.56 -4.32
N ARG A 75 15.60 -13.40 -4.59
CA ARG A 75 14.85 -12.19 -4.25
C ARG A 75 13.77 -12.38 -3.20
N VAL A 76 13.30 -13.62 -3.02
CA VAL A 76 12.14 -13.88 -2.16
C VAL A 76 12.38 -13.46 -0.71
N GLY A 77 13.58 -13.64 -0.19
CA GLY A 77 13.91 -13.24 1.19
C GLY A 77 13.77 -11.73 1.38
N ARG A 78 14.34 -10.94 0.48
CA ARG A 78 14.22 -9.48 0.53
C ARG A 78 12.78 -9.02 0.29
N MET A 79 12.08 -9.68 -0.63
CA MET A 79 10.67 -9.40 -0.89
C MET A 79 9.82 -9.57 0.38
N LEU A 80 10.00 -10.70 1.07
CA LEU A 80 9.26 -10.97 2.30
C LEU A 80 9.61 -9.96 3.40
N ASP A 81 10.89 -9.63 3.56
CA ASP A 81 11.33 -8.66 4.56
C ASP A 81 10.73 -7.28 4.29
N LEU A 82 10.76 -6.83 3.04
CA LEU A 82 10.20 -5.54 2.66
C LEU A 82 8.69 -5.51 2.82
N PHE A 83 8.02 -6.56 2.36
CA PHE A 83 6.56 -6.63 2.42
C PHE A 83 6.06 -6.72 3.86
N HIS A 84 6.63 -7.64 4.65
CA HIS A 84 6.25 -7.77 6.06
C HIS A 84 6.61 -6.53 6.86
N GLY A 85 7.72 -5.88 6.52
CA GLY A 85 8.08 -4.59 7.13
C GLY A 85 7.05 -3.51 6.85
N ALA A 86 6.54 -3.45 5.63
CA ALA A 86 5.48 -2.50 5.26
C ALA A 86 4.20 -2.78 6.04
N VAL A 87 3.79 -4.04 6.11
CA VAL A 87 2.59 -4.45 6.86
C VAL A 87 2.72 -4.09 8.34
N ARG A 88 3.88 -4.38 8.95
CA ARG A 88 4.12 -4.04 10.35
C ARG A 88 4.07 -2.54 10.60
N ARG A 89 4.66 -1.74 9.70
CA ARG A 89 4.62 -0.27 9.83
C ARG A 89 3.20 0.27 9.71
N LEU A 90 2.42 -0.31 8.80
CA LEU A 90 1.03 0.07 8.61
C LEU A 90 0.19 -0.22 9.87
N MET A 91 0.36 -1.41 10.42
CA MET A 91 -0.36 -1.83 11.62
C MET A 91 0.08 -1.07 12.89
N ALA A 92 1.31 -0.56 12.89
CA ALA A 92 1.86 0.17 14.04
C ALA A 92 1.46 1.65 14.07
N LEU A 93 0.82 2.17 13.04
CA LEU A 93 0.34 3.55 13.04
C LEU A 93 -0.68 3.76 14.15
N GLU A 94 -0.55 4.88 14.86
CA GLU A 94 -1.39 5.20 16.01
C GLU A 94 -2.64 6.00 15.65
N VAL A 95 -3.01 6.03 14.38
CA VAL A 95 -4.22 6.66 13.88
C VAL A 95 -5.05 5.63 13.12
N PRO A 96 -6.37 5.84 12.97
CA PRO A 96 -7.17 4.96 12.13
C PRO A 96 -6.66 4.95 10.70
N VAL A 97 -6.60 3.76 10.11
CA VAL A 97 -6.16 3.57 8.73
C VAL A 97 -7.30 2.94 7.94
N VAL A 98 -7.67 3.59 6.84
CA VAL A 98 -8.78 3.16 5.99
C VAL A 98 -8.23 2.81 4.61
N ALA A 99 -8.47 1.58 4.17
CA ALA A 99 -8.19 1.21 2.79
C ALA A 99 -9.37 1.62 1.91
N LEU A 100 -9.11 2.42 0.88
CA LEU A 100 -10.10 2.76 -0.14
C LEU A 100 -9.86 1.81 -1.31
N ALA A 101 -10.52 0.66 -1.28
CA ALA A 101 -10.23 -0.44 -2.20
C ALA A 101 -11.19 -0.47 -3.38
N HIS A 102 -10.66 -0.75 -4.56
CA HIS A 102 -11.43 -0.88 -5.78
C HIS A 102 -10.73 -1.84 -6.75
N GLY A 103 -11.51 -2.52 -7.58
CA GLY A 103 -10.97 -3.44 -8.58
C GLY A 103 -10.18 -4.57 -7.95
N ALA A 104 -9.13 -5.03 -8.61
CA ALA A 104 -8.29 -6.10 -8.12
C ALA A 104 -7.59 -5.68 -6.81
N THR A 105 -7.79 -6.48 -5.77
CA THR A 105 -7.18 -6.31 -4.44
C THR A 105 -6.77 -7.71 -4.02
N LEU A 106 -5.68 -8.20 -4.61
CA LEU A 106 -5.33 -9.61 -4.63
C LEU A 106 -3.97 -9.86 -4.02
N GLY A 107 -3.81 -11.02 -3.38
CA GLY A 107 -2.54 -11.43 -2.78
C GLY A 107 -2.01 -10.38 -1.81
N GLY A 108 -0.82 -9.84 -2.07
CA GLY A 108 -0.23 -8.77 -1.25
C GLY A 108 -1.11 -7.53 -1.17
N GLY A 109 -1.85 -7.21 -2.22
CA GLY A 109 -2.82 -6.10 -2.19
C GLY A 109 -3.95 -6.37 -1.19
N CYS A 110 -4.44 -7.59 -1.16
CA CYS A 110 -5.43 -8.02 -0.17
C CYS A 110 -4.85 -7.93 1.25
N GLU A 111 -3.61 -8.38 1.43
CA GLU A 111 -2.95 -8.33 2.74
C GLU A 111 -2.75 -6.90 3.23
N LEU A 112 -2.39 -5.96 2.35
CA LEU A 112 -2.29 -4.54 2.71
C LEU A 112 -3.65 -3.99 3.16
N ALA A 113 -4.71 -4.32 2.42
CA ALA A 113 -6.05 -3.87 2.78
C ALA A 113 -6.48 -4.43 4.13
N LEU A 114 -6.20 -5.71 4.38
CA LEU A 114 -6.54 -6.36 5.66
C LEU A 114 -5.71 -5.83 6.83
N ALA A 115 -4.54 -5.25 6.57
CA ALA A 115 -3.71 -4.64 7.61
C ALA A 115 -4.25 -3.28 8.06
N CYS A 116 -5.18 -2.70 7.31
CA CYS A 116 -5.85 -1.46 7.68
C CYS A 116 -6.96 -1.74 8.71
N ASP A 117 -7.41 -0.68 9.39
CA ASP A 117 -8.46 -0.81 10.42
C ASP A 117 -9.83 -1.01 9.81
N MET A 118 -10.07 -0.47 8.63
CA MET A 118 -11.33 -0.68 7.90
C MET A 118 -11.09 -0.57 6.40
N ILE A 119 -12.01 -1.17 5.66
CA ILE A 119 -11.99 -1.15 4.20
C ILE A 119 -13.28 -0.51 3.71
N LEU A 120 -13.15 0.56 2.93
CA LEU A 120 -14.24 1.11 2.16
C LEU A 120 -14.07 0.62 0.73
N ALA A 121 -15.01 -0.18 0.26
CA ALA A 121 -14.89 -0.86 -1.01
C ALA A 121 -15.84 -0.28 -2.05
N ARG A 122 -15.32 -0.08 -3.25
CA ARG A 122 -16.16 0.21 -4.40
C ARG A 122 -16.84 -1.08 -4.86
N GLU A 123 -17.98 -0.97 -5.55
CA GLU A 123 -18.77 -2.14 -5.96
C GLU A 123 -17.99 -3.12 -6.86
N ASP A 124 -16.98 -2.64 -7.58
CA ASP A 124 -16.18 -3.47 -8.48
C ASP A 124 -15.06 -4.22 -7.76
N LEU A 125 -15.02 -4.19 -6.44
CA LEU A 125 -13.96 -4.84 -5.67
C LEU A 125 -13.89 -6.34 -5.95
N LYS A 126 -12.68 -6.82 -6.25
CA LYS A 126 -12.35 -8.24 -6.35
C LYS A 126 -11.21 -8.51 -5.38
N ILE A 127 -11.55 -9.01 -4.21
CA ILE A 127 -10.59 -9.20 -3.12
C ILE A 127 -10.42 -10.69 -2.82
N GLY A 128 -9.18 -11.11 -2.59
CA GLY A 128 -8.89 -12.47 -2.23
C GLY A 128 -7.41 -12.82 -2.29
N GLN A 129 -7.14 -14.09 -2.01
CA GLN A 129 -5.79 -14.68 -2.03
C GLN A 129 -5.77 -15.79 -3.09
N PRO A 130 -5.74 -15.45 -4.39
CA PRO A 130 -5.68 -16.48 -5.42
C PRO A 130 -4.32 -17.18 -5.40
N GLU A 131 -4.34 -18.45 -5.56
CA GLU A 131 -3.14 -19.28 -5.63
C GLU A 131 -2.66 -19.44 -7.10
#